data_7d442183fde2552c9d3d34eb9a7f1a89
#
_entry.id   7d442183fde2552c9d3d34eb9a7f1a89
#
_cell.length_a   1.000
_cell.length_b   1.000
_cell.length_c   1.000
_cell.angle_alpha   90.00
_cell.angle_beta   90.00
_cell.angle_gamma   90.00
#
_symmetry.space_group_name_H-M   'P 1'
#
loop_
_entity.id
_entity.type
_entity.pdbx_description
1 polymer ?
#
loop_
_entity_poly.entity_id
_entity_poly.type
_entity_poly.pdbx_seq_one_letter_code
_entity_poly.pdbx_strand_id
1 'polypeptide(L)'
;MYSYSEVKNKAKRHNSELNDQLHPFASKFSLFFSWIFINLSLSANHVTALFFIVGLIGSFLFLSTNPYLSITAFLFWRLHIIFDICDGEVARFNQKFSINGAYWDYMIHAVLYPLYFINIAVSQYYLYGDVIFLFLGIFGGLVLSLQQAVKNNYFKAMLFNGQSIKMYNEKTKVEGRSIIKHKLFLYVIEVIGFEGFIIIFVVLNFFENKEIMIVLLSLYICLFLIFVVSKFVLFSVKGYYPKRN
;
A
#
# COMPACT_ATOMS: atom_id res chain seq x y z
N MET A 1 -14.24 -0.93 29.28
CA MET A 1 -13.14 -1.57 28.55
C MET A 1 -13.71 -2.77 27.78
N TYR A 2 -13.53 -2.81 26.48
CA TYR A 2 -14.06 -3.86 25.62
C TYR A 2 -13.14 -5.09 25.65
N SER A 3 -13.70 -6.29 25.60
CA SER A 3 -12.92 -7.51 25.48
C SER A 3 -12.35 -7.68 24.08
N TYR A 4 -11.23 -8.39 23.94
CA TYR A 4 -10.62 -8.65 22.64
C TYR A 4 -11.58 -9.42 21.70
N SER A 5 -12.35 -10.37 22.23
CA SER A 5 -13.34 -11.15 21.47
C SER A 5 -14.47 -10.27 20.93
N GLU A 6 -14.92 -9.29 21.70
CA GLU A 6 -15.96 -8.33 21.27
C GLU A 6 -15.46 -7.44 20.14
N VAL A 7 -14.24 -6.92 20.26
CA VAL A 7 -13.61 -6.13 19.20
C VAL A 7 -13.44 -6.96 17.93
N LYS A 8 -12.93 -8.17 18.04
CA LYS A 8 -12.75 -9.08 16.91
C LYS A 8 -14.07 -9.31 16.14
N ASN A 9 -15.17 -9.54 16.86
CA ASN A 9 -16.47 -9.81 16.24
C ASN A 9 -17.06 -8.59 15.53
N LYS A 10 -16.90 -7.40 16.10
CA LYS A 10 -17.46 -6.15 15.53
C LYS A 10 -16.57 -5.49 14.48
N ALA A 11 -15.25 -5.58 14.64
CA ALA A 11 -14.28 -4.90 13.76
C ALA A 11 -13.94 -5.68 12.49
N LYS A 12 -14.01 -7.03 12.51
CA LYS A 12 -13.71 -7.86 11.33
C LYS A 12 -14.74 -7.66 10.22
N ARG A 13 -14.27 -7.58 8.98
CA ARG A 13 -15.14 -7.66 7.80
C ARG A 13 -15.72 -9.06 7.66
N HIS A 14 -17.02 -9.19 7.34
CA HIS A 14 -17.65 -10.50 7.04
C HIS A 14 -17.02 -11.25 5.85
N ASN A 15 -16.20 -10.60 5.02
CA ASN A 15 -15.48 -11.17 3.88
C ASN A 15 -13.98 -10.85 3.94
N SER A 16 -13.35 -10.98 5.12
CA SER A 16 -11.94 -10.63 5.35
C SER A 16 -10.94 -11.60 4.70
N GLU A 17 -11.41 -12.75 4.18
CA GLU A 17 -10.53 -13.79 3.62
C GLU A 17 -9.54 -13.27 2.58
N LEU A 18 -9.92 -12.27 1.76
CA LEU A 18 -9.04 -11.70 0.74
C LEU A 18 -7.93 -10.83 1.34
N ASN A 19 -8.27 -9.96 2.30
CA ASN A 19 -7.28 -9.11 2.98
C ASN A 19 -6.39 -9.93 3.91
N ASP A 20 -6.95 -10.94 4.59
CA ASP A 20 -6.20 -11.88 5.41
C ASP A 20 -5.24 -12.74 4.58
N GLN A 21 -5.53 -12.95 3.29
CA GLN A 21 -4.65 -13.64 2.34
C GLN A 21 -3.58 -12.72 1.73
N LEU A 22 -3.90 -11.46 1.45
CA LEU A 22 -2.96 -10.49 0.89
C LEU A 22 -1.94 -9.99 1.90
N HIS A 23 -2.34 -9.83 3.16
CA HIS A 23 -1.47 -9.35 4.25
C HIS A 23 -1.62 -10.21 5.50
N PRO A 24 -1.26 -11.52 5.45
CA PRO A 24 -1.56 -12.46 6.53
C PRO A 24 -0.89 -12.11 7.86
N PHE A 25 0.28 -11.47 7.80
CA PHE A 25 1.00 -11.01 8.98
C PHE A 25 0.35 -9.75 9.56
N ALA A 26 0.11 -8.74 8.74
CA ALA A 26 -0.45 -7.47 9.19
C ALA A 26 -1.86 -7.64 9.76
N SER A 27 -2.72 -8.47 9.14
CA SER A 27 -4.09 -8.70 9.61
C SER A 27 -4.19 -9.46 10.94
N LYS A 28 -3.16 -10.21 11.34
CA LYS A 28 -3.10 -10.82 12.67
C LYS A 28 -2.77 -9.80 13.76
N PHE A 29 -1.85 -8.89 13.48
CA PHE A 29 -1.44 -7.87 14.43
C PHE A 29 -2.41 -6.68 14.47
N SER A 30 -3.10 -6.36 13.37
CA SER A 30 -4.02 -5.23 13.32
C SER A 30 -5.11 -5.30 14.39
N LEU A 31 -5.72 -6.46 14.59
CA LEU A 31 -6.76 -6.63 15.61
C LEU A 31 -6.26 -6.36 17.03
N PHE A 32 -5.00 -6.68 17.33
CA PHE A 32 -4.40 -6.39 18.63
C PHE A 32 -4.26 -4.88 18.84
N PHE A 33 -3.72 -4.17 17.85
CA PHE A 33 -3.60 -2.71 17.91
C PHE A 33 -4.98 -2.03 17.89
N SER A 34 -5.93 -2.52 17.10
CA SER A 34 -7.29 -2.00 17.06
C SER A 34 -7.98 -2.15 18.42
N TRP A 35 -7.77 -3.26 19.11
CA TRP A 35 -8.26 -3.45 20.48
C TRP A 35 -7.68 -2.40 21.44
N ILE A 36 -6.38 -2.09 21.35
CA ILE A 36 -5.75 -1.03 22.14
C ILE A 36 -6.36 0.32 21.79
N PHE A 37 -6.45 0.68 20.51
CA PHE A 37 -6.95 1.99 20.07
C PHE A 37 -8.41 2.22 20.45
N ILE A 38 -9.26 1.20 20.34
CA ILE A 38 -10.67 1.26 20.75
C ILE A 38 -10.78 1.48 22.26
N ASN A 39 -9.99 0.77 23.07
CA ASN A 39 -10.01 0.95 24.51
C ASN A 39 -9.40 2.28 24.99
N LEU A 40 -8.53 2.89 24.19
CA LEU A 40 -8.05 4.27 24.37
C LEU A 40 -9.06 5.32 23.82
N SER A 41 -10.23 4.88 23.33
CA SER A 41 -11.27 5.75 22.75
C SER A 41 -10.77 6.57 21.54
N LEU A 42 -9.77 6.08 20.80
CA LEU A 42 -9.30 6.75 19.59
C LEU A 42 -10.32 6.59 18.47
N SER A 43 -10.54 7.66 17.72
CA SER A 43 -11.35 7.61 16.49
C SER A 43 -10.52 7.03 15.33
N ALA A 44 -11.19 6.55 14.28
CA ALA A 44 -10.53 6.11 13.06
C ALA A 44 -9.60 7.19 12.47
N ASN A 45 -10.03 8.46 12.48
CA ASN A 45 -9.20 9.57 11.99
C ASN A 45 -7.91 9.78 12.80
N HIS A 46 -7.95 9.54 14.14
CA HIS A 46 -6.72 9.57 14.95
C HIS A 46 -5.76 8.44 14.54
N VAL A 47 -6.28 7.24 14.25
CA VAL A 47 -5.48 6.11 13.78
C VAL A 47 -4.91 6.39 12.39
N THR A 48 -5.71 7.01 11.49
CA THR A 48 -5.24 7.47 10.17
C THR A 48 -4.09 8.48 10.30
N ALA A 49 -4.18 9.42 11.22
CA ALA A 49 -3.06 10.34 11.49
C ALA A 49 -1.82 9.62 12.03
N LEU A 50 -1.99 8.63 12.91
CA LEU A 50 -0.88 7.83 13.44
C LEU A 50 -0.18 7.03 12.33
N PHE A 51 -0.93 6.36 11.45
CA PHE A 51 -0.29 5.59 10.39
C PHE A 51 0.46 6.49 9.40
N PHE A 52 -0.03 7.71 9.15
CA PHE A 52 0.68 8.68 8.34
C PHE A 52 2.01 9.09 8.98
N ILE A 53 2.00 9.46 10.27
CA ILE A 53 3.22 9.85 11.00
C ILE A 53 4.24 8.70 11.01
N VAL A 54 3.79 7.49 11.32
CA VAL A 54 4.64 6.29 11.32
C VAL A 54 5.22 6.03 9.93
N GLY A 55 4.40 6.18 8.88
CA GLY A 55 4.84 6.06 7.50
C GLY A 55 5.87 7.10 7.10
N LEU A 56 5.68 8.37 7.50
CA LEU A 56 6.65 9.44 7.26
C LEU A 56 7.99 9.15 7.95
N ILE A 57 7.96 8.79 9.23
CA ILE A 57 9.19 8.45 9.98
C ILE A 57 9.94 7.31 9.26
N GLY A 58 9.24 6.24 8.89
CA GLY A 58 9.83 5.12 8.15
C GLY A 58 10.43 5.56 6.82
N SER A 59 9.75 6.41 6.08
CA SER A 59 10.24 6.94 4.81
C SER A 59 11.53 7.76 4.99
N PHE A 60 11.58 8.65 5.99
CA PHE A 60 12.77 9.47 6.24
C PHE A 60 13.95 8.65 6.79
N LEU A 61 13.69 7.58 7.54
CA LEU A 61 14.75 6.66 7.96
C LEU A 61 15.47 5.98 6.78
N PHE A 62 14.79 5.79 5.66
CA PHE A 62 15.41 5.29 4.43
C PHE A 62 16.34 6.28 3.73
N LEU A 63 16.40 7.55 4.15
CA LEU A 63 17.45 8.48 3.68
C LEU A 63 18.84 8.14 4.21
N SER A 64 18.92 7.36 5.28
CA SER A 64 20.20 6.96 5.84
C SER A 64 20.90 5.94 4.94
N THR A 65 22.21 6.11 4.80
CA THR A 65 23.10 5.13 4.14
C THR A 65 23.44 3.93 5.04
N ASN A 66 23.12 3.99 6.34
CA ASN A 66 23.39 2.91 7.27
C ASN A 66 22.39 1.75 7.08
N PRO A 67 22.86 0.53 6.72
CA PRO A 67 21.99 -0.60 6.47
C PRO A 67 21.17 -1.05 7.70
N TYR A 68 21.66 -0.84 8.91
CA TYR A 68 20.90 -1.14 10.14
C TYR A 68 19.68 -0.21 10.31
N LEU A 69 19.81 1.06 9.90
CA LEU A 69 18.65 1.97 9.90
C LEU A 69 17.62 1.60 8.83
N SER A 70 18.02 0.95 7.74
CA SER A 70 17.06 0.43 6.76
C SER A 70 16.18 -0.69 7.33
N ILE A 71 16.67 -1.50 8.26
CA ILE A 71 15.84 -2.47 9.02
C ILE A 71 14.82 -1.72 9.88
N THR A 72 15.24 -0.69 10.60
CA THR A 72 14.31 0.12 11.41
C THR A 72 13.27 0.79 10.53
N ALA A 73 13.66 1.36 9.39
CA ALA A 73 12.74 1.93 8.40
C ALA A 73 11.72 0.90 7.90
N PHE A 74 12.16 -0.34 7.64
CA PHE A 74 11.28 -1.44 7.27
C PHE A 74 10.27 -1.80 8.38
N LEU A 75 10.69 -1.80 9.64
CA LEU A 75 9.77 -2.03 10.76
C LEU A 75 8.70 -0.93 10.86
N PHE A 76 9.08 0.34 10.64
CA PHE A 76 8.12 1.45 10.56
C PHE A 76 7.18 1.30 9.36
N TRP A 77 7.67 0.84 8.20
CA TRP A 77 6.84 0.49 7.05
C TRP A 77 5.82 -0.60 7.39
N ARG A 78 6.24 -1.67 8.07
CA ARG A 78 5.31 -2.74 8.50
C ARG A 78 4.27 -2.23 9.48
N LEU A 79 4.68 -1.39 10.42
CA LEU A 79 3.79 -0.79 11.41
C LEU A 79 2.77 0.16 10.75
N HIS A 80 3.20 0.94 9.74
CA HIS A 80 2.33 1.76 8.91
C HIS A 80 1.20 0.93 8.27
N ILE A 81 1.52 -0.20 7.63
CA ILE A 81 0.52 -1.09 7.01
C ILE A 81 -0.44 -1.68 8.07
N ILE A 82 0.08 -2.05 9.24
CA ILE A 82 -0.76 -2.56 10.34
C ILE A 82 -1.76 -1.48 10.79
N PHE A 83 -1.32 -0.25 10.97
CA PHE A 83 -2.17 0.86 11.43
C PHE A 83 -3.18 1.30 10.36
N ASP A 84 -2.84 1.19 9.08
CA ASP A 84 -3.75 1.37 7.96
C ASP A 84 -4.94 0.39 8.03
N ILE A 85 -4.68 -0.88 8.34
CA ILE A 85 -5.76 -1.85 8.56
C ILE A 85 -6.58 -1.51 9.81
N CYS A 86 -5.92 -1.02 10.87
CA CYS A 86 -6.57 -0.66 12.14
C CYS A 86 -7.57 0.48 11.99
N ASP A 87 -7.33 1.49 11.17
CA ASP A 87 -8.27 2.62 11.02
C ASP A 87 -9.62 2.15 10.50
N GLY A 88 -9.61 1.25 9.50
CA GLY A 88 -10.82 0.60 9.02
C GLY A 88 -11.49 -0.32 10.04
N GLU A 89 -10.73 -0.99 10.90
CA GLU A 89 -11.27 -1.82 11.99
C GLU A 89 -11.93 -0.96 13.06
N VAL A 90 -11.30 0.14 13.48
CA VAL A 90 -11.84 1.12 14.44
C VAL A 90 -13.10 1.79 13.87
N ALA A 91 -13.11 2.17 12.58
CA ALA A 91 -14.28 2.73 11.93
C ALA A 91 -15.47 1.77 11.94
N ARG A 92 -15.23 0.49 11.65
CA ARG A 92 -16.26 -0.57 11.67
C ARG A 92 -16.78 -0.84 13.09
N PHE A 93 -15.89 -0.93 14.07
CA PHE A 93 -16.28 -1.12 15.47
C PHE A 93 -17.19 0.00 15.96
N ASN A 94 -16.82 1.25 15.69
CA ASN A 94 -17.57 2.43 16.10
C ASN A 94 -18.78 2.75 15.20
N GLN A 95 -18.97 2.01 14.09
CA GLN A 95 -20.01 2.28 13.06
C GLN A 95 -19.94 3.73 12.53
N LYS A 96 -18.75 4.34 12.52
CA LYS A 96 -18.51 5.72 12.06
C LYS A 96 -17.62 5.71 10.83
N PHE A 97 -18.24 5.95 9.68
CA PHE A 97 -17.55 6.06 8.40
C PHE A 97 -17.60 7.51 7.94
N SER A 98 -16.46 8.09 7.58
CA SER A 98 -16.39 9.44 7.04
C SER A 98 -15.80 9.46 5.63
N ILE A 99 -16.32 10.34 4.78
CA ILE A 99 -15.74 10.59 3.45
C ILE A 99 -14.33 11.14 3.61
N ASN A 100 -14.10 11.98 4.62
CA ASN A 100 -12.80 12.54 4.91
C ASN A 100 -11.76 11.47 5.27
N GLY A 101 -12.12 10.46 6.09
CA GLY A 101 -11.24 9.35 6.43
C GLY A 101 -10.77 8.58 5.20
N ALA A 102 -11.70 8.21 4.31
CA ALA A 102 -11.36 7.54 3.05
C ALA A 102 -10.51 8.44 2.11
N TYR A 103 -10.78 9.75 2.08
CA TYR A 103 -9.97 10.70 1.30
C TYR A 103 -8.53 10.78 1.84
N TRP A 104 -8.36 10.92 3.16
CA TRP A 104 -7.06 10.96 3.80
C TRP A 104 -6.26 9.68 3.52
N ASP A 105 -6.87 8.50 3.66
CA ASP A 105 -6.27 7.21 3.36
C ASP A 105 -5.69 7.18 1.94
N TYR A 106 -6.49 7.52 0.92
CA TYR A 106 -6.01 7.59 -0.47
C TYR A 106 -4.88 8.60 -0.68
N MET A 107 -4.94 9.76 -0.04
CA MET A 107 -3.91 10.80 -0.15
C MET A 107 -2.61 10.37 0.51
N ILE A 108 -2.67 9.73 1.66
CA ILE A 108 -1.49 9.24 2.37
C ILE A 108 -0.73 8.22 1.52
N HIS A 109 -1.42 7.25 0.93
CA HIS A 109 -0.78 6.28 0.05
C HIS A 109 -0.21 6.91 -1.22
N ALA A 110 -0.88 7.91 -1.79
CA ALA A 110 -0.39 8.64 -2.97
C ALA A 110 0.89 9.42 -2.69
N VAL A 111 1.13 9.82 -1.44
CA VAL A 111 2.34 10.54 -1.00
C VAL A 111 3.43 9.57 -0.54
N LEU A 112 3.08 8.62 0.32
CA LEU A 112 4.08 7.80 1.00
C LEU A 112 4.81 6.83 0.05
N TYR A 113 4.13 6.14 -0.86
CA TYR A 113 4.79 5.18 -1.75
C TYR A 113 5.86 5.84 -2.63
N PRO A 114 5.57 6.95 -3.34
CA PRO A 114 6.61 7.68 -4.06
C PRO A 114 7.72 8.16 -3.14
N LEU A 115 7.40 8.67 -1.95
CA LEU A 115 8.37 9.22 -1.02
C LEU A 115 9.34 8.14 -0.51
N TYR A 116 8.86 6.95 -0.19
CA TYR A 116 9.72 5.81 0.16
C TYR A 116 10.70 5.48 -0.95
N PHE A 117 10.22 5.39 -2.20
CA PHE A 117 11.06 5.06 -3.34
C PHE A 117 12.12 6.13 -3.61
N ILE A 118 11.72 7.41 -3.56
CA ILE A 118 12.63 8.55 -3.73
C ILE A 118 13.69 8.56 -2.62
N ASN A 119 13.30 8.41 -1.37
CA ASN A 119 14.23 8.45 -0.24
C ASN A 119 15.24 7.30 -0.29
N ILE A 120 14.82 6.10 -0.70
CA ILE A 120 15.71 4.97 -0.96
C ILE A 120 16.73 5.33 -2.05
N ALA A 121 16.28 5.89 -3.17
CA ALA A 121 17.18 6.27 -4.25
C ALA A 121 18.14 7.40 -3.84
N VAL A 122 17.67 8.37 -3.06
CA VAL A 122 18.50 9.47 -2.52
C VAL A 122 19.55 8.92 -1.54
N SER A 123 19.23 7.93 -0.70
CA SER A 123 20.23 7.30 0.17
C SER A 123 21.35 6.62 -0.64
N GLN A 124 21.00 5.99 -1.76
CA GLN A 124 22.01 5.38 -2.65
C GLN A 124 22.86 6.44 -3.36
N TYR A 125 22.26 7.60 -3.72
CA TYR A 125 23.03 8.73 -4.19
C TYR A 125 24.04 9.22 -3.15
N TYR A 126 23.66 9.36 -1.89
CA TYR A 126 24.59 9.74 -0.82
C TYR A 126 25.69 8.69 -0.58
N LEU A 127 25.39 7.41 -0.79
CA LEU A 127 26.36 6.33 -0.59
C LEU A 127 27.39 6.24 -1.74
N TYR A 128 26.94 6.38 -2.99
CA TYR A 128 27.77 6.12 -4.18
C TYR A 128 28.17 7.38 -4.97
N GLY A 129 27.56 8.53 -4.70
CA GLY A 129 27.84 9.78 -5.43
C GLY A 129 27.35 9.79 -6.88
N ASP A 130 26.57 8.80 -7.34
CA ASP A 130 26.14 8.67 -8.73
C ASP A 130 24.74 9.26 -8.95
N VAL A 131 24.68 10.27 -9.84
CA VAL A 131 23.45 11.03 -10.18
C VAL A 131 22.35 10.12 -10.76
N ILE A 132 22.71 8.94 -11.30
CA ILE A 132 21.74 7.98 -11.84
C ILE A 132 20.67 7.62 -10.80
N PHE A 133 21.04 7.54 -9.52
CA PHE A 133 20.09 7.24 -8.44
C PHE A 133 19.03 8.33 -8.28
N LEU A 134 19.37 9.60 -8.47
CA LEU A 134 18.38 10.70 -8.42
C LEU A 134 17.38 10.60 -9.58
N PHE A 135 17.88 10.30 -10.80
CA PHE A 135 16.98 10.06 -11.93
C PHE A 135 16.07 8.86 -11.72
N LEU A 136 16.60 7.74 -11.24
CA LEU A 136 15.81 6.56 -10.91
C LEU A 136 14.78 6.87 -9.81
N GLY A 137 15.17 7.62 -8.77
CA GLY A 137 14.27 8.02 -7.69
C GLY A 137 13.09 8.87 -8.19
N ILE A 138 13.36 9.92 -8.96
CA ILE A 138 12.35 10.81 -9.52
C ILE A 138 11.42 10.02 -10.46
N PHE A 139 11.98 9.24 -11.38
CA PHE A 139 11.20 8.51 -12.36
C PHE A 139 10.35 7.41 -11.68
N GLY A 140 10.92 6.65 -10.75
CA GLY A 140 10.17 5.64 -9.98
C GLY A 140 9.07 6.25 -9.12
N GLY A 141 9.33 7.39 -8.48
CA GLY A 141 8.33 8.15 -7.73
C GLY A 141 7.17 8.59 -8.62
N LEU A 142 7.45 9.09 -9.83
CA LEU A 142 6.42 9.45 -10.82
C LEU A 142 5.59 8.22 -11.25
N VAL A 143 6.22 7.08 -11.51
CA VAL A 143 5.51 5.85 -11.89
C VAL A 143 4.58 5.38 -10.77
N LEU A 144 5.02 5.43 -9.52
CA LEU A 144 4.19 5.08 -8.36
C LEU A 144 3.02 6.06 -8.17
N SER A 145 3.23 7.36 -8.39
CA SER A 145 2.15 8.35 -8.39
C SER A 145 1.13 8.09 -9.50
N LEU A 146 1.59 7.74 -10.71
CA LEU A 146 0.72 7.35 -11.82
C LEU A 146 -0.09 6.09 -11.52
N GLN A 147 0.49 5.12 -10.82
CA GLN A 147 -0.22 3.90 -10.40
C GLN A 147 -1.47 4.22 -9.56
N GLN A 148 -1.37 5.14 -8.63
CA GLN A 148 -2.50 5.61 -7.84
C GLN A 148 -3.48 6.45 -8.69
N ALA A 149 -2.96 7.33 -9.55
CA ALA A 149 -3.78 8.18 -10.41
C ALA A 149 -4.64 7.38 -11.39
N VAL A 150 -4.10 6.35 -12.05
CA VAL A 150 -4.85 5.50 -12.99
C VAL A 150 -6.07 4.86 -12.33
N LYS A 151 -5.91 4.29 -11.14
CA LYS A 151 -7.00 3.66 -10.40
C LYS A 151 -8.04 4.69 -9.95
N ASN A 152 -7.61 5.77 -9.31
CA ASN A 152 -8.49 6.75 -8.70
C ASN A 152 -9.28 7.54 -9.75
N ASN A 153 -8.65 7.93 -10.86
CA ASN A 153 -9.32 8.62 -11.94
C ASN A 153 -10.33 7.73 -12.66
N TYR A 154 -10.07 6.44 -12.79
CA TYR A 154 -11.05 5.51 -13.33
C TYR A 154 -12.31 5.43 -12.45
N PHE A 155 -12.15 5.27 -11.14
CA PHE A 155 -13.29 5.28 -10.21
C PHE A 155 -14.04 6.62 -10.22
N LYS A 156 -13.33 7.73 -10.30
CA LYS A 156 -13.92 9.07 -10.44
C LYS A 156 -14.77 9.17 -11.72
N ALA A 157 -14.23 8.72 -12.85
CA ALA A 157 -14.95 8.70 -14.13
C ALA A 157 -16.23 7.82 -14.06
N MET A 158 -16.17 6.65 -13.39
CA MET A 158 -17.32 5.80 -13.15
C MET A 158 -18.42 6.52 -12.37
N LEU A 159 -18.04 7.20 -11.26
CA LEU A 159 -18.99 7.95 -10.43
C LEU A 159 -19.66 9.09 -11.20
N PHE A 160 -18.92 9.85 -12.01
CA PHE A 160 -19.47 10.90 -12.85
C PHE A 160 -20.46 10.37 -13.91
N ASN A 161 -20.31 9.11 -14.34
CA ASN A 161 -21.25 8.46 -15.24
C ASN A 161 -22.41 7.74 -14.52
N GLY A 162 -22.64 8.03 -13.23
CA GLY A 162 -23.74 7.49 -12.44
C GLY A 162 -23.61 6.00 -12.10
N GLN A 163 -22.38 5.44 -12.19
CA GLN A 163 -22.12 4.06 -11.85
C GLN A 163 -21.68 3.93 -10.38
N SER A 164 -22.21 2.94 -9.66
CA SER A 164 -21.81 2.69 -8.29
C SER A 164 -20.55 1.82 -8.23
N ILE A 165 -19.63 2.18 -7.34
CA ILE A 165 -18.42 1.37 -7.04
C ILE A 165 -18.81 -0.04 -6.54
N LYS A 166 -20.00 -0.21 -5.95
CA LYS A 166 -20.51 -1.52 -5.54
C LYS A 166 -20.65 -2.48 -6.72
N MET A 167 -21.19 -2.02 -7.87
CA MET A 167 -21.34 -2.85 -9.07
C MET A 167 -19.98 -3.30 -9.64
N TYR A 168 -18.96 -2.44 -9.57
CA TYR A 168 -17.62 -2.81 -9.98
C TYR A 168 -17.02 -3.89 -9.05
N ASN A 169 -17.15 -3.71 -7.74
CA ASN A 169 -16.63 -4.65 -6.76
C ASN A 169 -17.33 -6.03 -6.80
N GLU A 170 -18.59 -6.09 -7.15
CA GLU A 170 -19.34 -7.35 -7.31
C GLU A 170 -18.89 -8.13 -8.55
N LYS A 171 -18.70 -7.45 -9.69
CA LYS A 171 -18.16 -8.07 -10.91
C LYS A 171 -16.75 -8.58 -10.76
N THR A 172 -15.86 -7.77 -10.19
CA THR A 172 -14.47 -8.16 -9.97
C THR A 172 -14.31 -9.28 -8.94
N LYS A 173 -15.24 -9.41 -7.96
CA LYS A 173 -15.26 -10.54 -7.03
C LYS A 173 -15.55 -11.88 -7.73
N VAL A 174 -16.42 -11.89 -8.73
CA VAL A 174 -16.76 -13.12 -9.46
C VAL A 174 -15.58 -13.56 -10.35
N GLU A 175 -14.95 -12.62 -11.06
CA GLU A 175 -13.79 -12.91 -11.92
C GLU A 175 -12.52 -13.19 -11.10
N GLY A 176 -12.30 -12.46 -10.00
CA GLY A 176 -11.12 -12.62 -9.15
C GLY A 176 -11.10 -13.93 -8.33
N ARG A 177 -12.25 -14.51 -7.99
CA ARG A 177 -12.31 -15.80 -7.26
C ARG A 177 -11.65 -16.97 -7.97
N SER A 178 -11.61 -16.96 -9.29
CA SER A 178 -10.95 -18.01 -10.10
C SER A 178 -9.43 -17.90 -10.07
N ILE A 179 -8.89 -16.67 -10.03
CA ILE A 179 -7.45 -16.39 -10.15
C ILE A 179 -6.73 -16.53 -8.78
N ILE A 180 -7.42 -16.24 -7.69
CA ILE A 180 -6.84 -16.16 -6.32
C ILE A 180 -6.71 -17.53 -5.65
N LYS A 181 -7.15 -18.64 -6.28
CA LYS A 181 -7.07 -19.99 -5.71
C LYS A 181 -5.64 -20.53 -5.51
N HIS A 182 -4.63 -19.91 -6.12
CA HIS A 182 -3.24 -20.33 -5.94
C HIS A 182 -2.49 -19.43 -4.96
N LYS A 183 -2.20 -19.94 -3.76
CA LYS A 183 -1.34 -19.29 -2.77
C LYS A 183 0.00 -18.80 -3.38
N LEU A 184 0.57 -19.58 -4.28
CA LEU A 184 1.80 -19.22 -4.99
C LEU A 184 1.66 -17.91 -5.77
N PHE A 185 0.52 -17.67 -6.41
CA PHE A 185 0.26 -16.43 -7.17
C PHE A 185 0.20 -15.21 -6.26
N LEU A 186 -0.34 -15.34 -5.06
CA LEU A 186 -0.38 -14.25 -4.07
C LEU A 186 1.04 -13.91 -3.57
N TYR A 187 1.87 -14.92 -3.29
CA TYR A 187 3.28 -14.69 -2.94
C TYR A 187 4.07 -14.01 -4.07
N VAL A 188 3.84 -14.40 -5.31
CA VAL A 188 4.49 -13.75 -6.47
C VAL A 188 4.07 -12.28 -6.59
N ILE A 189 2.78 -11.96 -6.40
CA ILE A 189 2.31 -10.56 -6.42
C ILE A 189 2.92 -9.76 -5.26
N GLU A 190 3.03 -10.35 -4.07
CA GLU A 190 3.64 -9.70 -2.91
C GLU A 190 5.12 -9.39 -3.16
N VAL A 191 5.88 -10.34 -3.73
CA VAL A 191 7.31 -10.17 -4.07
C VAL A 191 7.50 -9.14 -5.20
N ILE A 192 6.64 -9.15 -6.22
CA ILE A 192 6.69 -8.17 -7.32
C ILE A 192 6.19 -6.79 -6.88
N GLY A 193 5.39 -6.74 -5.83
CA GLY A 193 4.80 -5.51 -5.30
C GLY A 193 5.80 -4.64 -4.55
N PHE A 194 5.30 -3.51 -4.09
CA PHE A 194 6.12 -2.53 -3.35
C PHE A 194 6.68 -3.08 -2.03
N GLU A 195 5.97 -4.01 -1.38
CA GLU A 195 6.47 -4.69 -0.17
C GLU A 195 7.72 -5.52 -0.48
N GLY A 196 7.68 -6.31 -1.55
CA GLY A 196 8.83 -7.10 -1.98
C GLY A 196 10.02 -6.23 -2.36
N PHE A 197 9.79 -5.10 -3.04
CA PHE A 197 10.83 -4.11 -3.30
C PHE A 197 11.55 -3.68 -2.02
N ILE A 198 10.81 -3.26 -0.99
CA ILE A 198 11.40 -2.80 0.26
C ILE A 198 12.18 -3.94 0.95
N ILE A 199 11.64 -5.15 1.01
CA ILE A 199 12.32 -6.30 1.62
C ILE A 199 13.63 -6.60 0.90
N ILE A 200 13.59 -6.68 -0.43
CA ILE A 200 14.78 -6.99 -1.24
C ILE A 200 15.81 -5.85 -1.11
N PHE A 201 15.36 -4.60 -1.12
CA PHE A 201 16.24 -3.46 -0.89
C PHE A 201 16.96 -3.56 0.47
N VAL A 202 16.24 -3.80 1.56
CA VAL A 202 16.81 -3.91 2.90
C VAL A 202 17.88 -5.01 2.95
N VAL A 203 17.63 -6.17 2.35
CA VAL A 203 18.60 -7.28 2.29
C VAL A 203 19.82 -6.90 1.46
N LEU A 204 19.61 -6.35 0.26
CA LEU A 204 20.69 -6.02 -0.66
C LEU A 204 21.52 -4.82 -0.19
N ASN A 205 20.95 -3.93 0.62
CA ASN A 205 21.66 -2.76 1.16
C ASN A 205 22.85 -3.13 2.05
N PHE A 206 22.89 -4.35 2.61
CA PHE A 206 24.03 -4.86 3.37
C PHE A 206 25.24 -5.24 2.50
N PHE A 207 25.03 -5.46 1.21
CA PHE A 207 26.12 -5.85 0.30
C PHE A 207 26.87 -4.66 -0.27
N GLU A 208 26.36 -3.43 -0.10
CA GLU A 208 26.97 -2.17 -0.56
C GLU A 208 27.45 -2.23 -2.02
N ASN A 209 26.65 -2.85 -2.90
CA ASN A 209 27.01 -3.03 -4.31
C ASN A 209 26.18 -2.09 -5.18
N LYS A 210 26.86 -1.11 -5.78
CA LYS A 210 26.26 -0.07 -6.64
C LYS A 210 25.47 -0.67 -7.81
N GLU A 211 26.06 -1.62 -8.54
CA GLU A 211 25.47 -2.18 -9.75
C GLU A 211 24.17 -2.95 -9.41
N ILE A 212 24.20 -3.72 -8.32
CA ILE A 212 23.01 -4.43 -7.84
C ILE A 212 21.89 -3.43 -7.49
N MET A 213 22.21 -2.30 -6.90
CA MET A 213 21.22 -1.28 -6.54
C MET A 213 20.61 -0.59 -7.77
N ILE A 214 21.43 -0.29 -8.80
CA ILE A 214 20.94 0.26 -10.07
C ILE A 214 20.00 -0.75 -10.73
N VAL A 215 20.39 -2.03 -10.79
CA VAL A 215 19.55 -3.10 -11.36
C VAL A 215 18.25 -3.25 -10.59
N LEU A 216 18.29 -3.26 -9.26
CA LEU A 216 17.10 -3.38 -8.41
C LEU A 216 16.10 -2.24 -8.68
N LEU A 217 16.55 -0.99 -8.60
CA LEU A 217 15.68 0.18 -8.80
C LEU A 217 15.10 0.17 -10.22
N SER A 218 15.94 -0.08 -11.24
CA SER A 218 15.52 -0.11 -12.63
C SER A 218 14.50 -1.22 -12.90
N LEU A 219 14.73 -2.43 -12.36
CA LEU A 219 13.83 -3.57 -12.48
C LEU A 219 12.44 -3.23 -11.92
N TYR A 220 12.39 -2.70 -10.70
CA TYR A 220 11.11 -2.37 -10.07
C TYR A 220 10.39 -1.20 -10.76
N ILE A 221 11.10 -0.21 -11.27
CA ILE A 221 10.52 0.83 -12.12
C ILE A 221 9.84 0.21 -13.35
N CYS A 222 10.53 -0.71 -14.04
CA CYS A 222 9.97 -1.41 -15.21
C CYS A 222 8.72 -2.22 -14.82
N LEU A 223 8.76 -2.96 -13.71
CA LEU A 223 7.62 -3.74 -13.23
C LEU A 223 6.41 -2.85 -12.89
N PHE A 224 6.64 -1.73 -12.17
CA PHE A 224 5.57 -0.78 -11.85
C PHE A 224 5.03 -0.09 -13.09
N LEU A 225 5.89 0.26 -14.05
CA LEU A 225 5.46 0.86 -15.31
C LEU A 225 4.60 -0.12 -16.14
N ILE A 226 5.01 -1.39 -16.26
CA ILE A 226 4.22 -2.44 -16.91
C ILE A 226 2.86 -2.56 -16.24
N PHE A 227 2.80 -2.53 -14.90
CA PHE A 227 1.55 -2.59 -14.16
C PHE A 227 0.66 -1.38 -14.46
N VAL A 228 1.21 -0.15 -14.46
CA VAL A 228 0.50 1.09 -14.78
C VAL A 228 -0.08 1.04 -16.19
N VAL A 229 0.76 0.71 -17.18
CA VAL A 229 0.35 0.62 -18.59
C VAL A 229 -0.72 -0.46 -18.79
N SER A 230 -0.53 -1.64 -18.19
CA SER A 230 -1.52 -2.74 -18.26
C SER A 230 -2.87 -2.32 -17.69
N LYS A 231 -2.89 -1.63 -16.54
CA LYS A 231 -4.12 -1.09 -15.94
C LYS A 231 -4.76 -0.01 -16.80
N PHE A 232 -3.96 0.91 -17.32
CA PHE A 232 -4.42 1.97 -18.20
C PHE A 232 -5.10 1.38 -19.46
N VAL A 233 -4.44 0.45 -20.15
CA VAL A 233 -4.97 -0.23 -21.33
C VAL A 233 -6.25 -1.01 -20.97
N LEU A 234 -6.23 -1.77 -19.88
CA LEU A 234 -7.38 -2.54 -19.42
C LEU A 234 -8.62 -1.64 -19.20
N PHE A 235 -8.43 -0.51 -18.53
CA PHE A 235 -9.53 0.43 -18.23
C PHE A 235 -9.98 1.20 -19.48
N SER A 236 -9.08 1.48 -20.43
CA SER A 236 -9.40 2.23 -21.65
C SER A 236 -10.10 1.36 -22.70
N VAL A 237 -9.64 0.11 -22.91
CA VAL A 237 -10.07 -0.72 -24.04
C VAL A 237 -11.27 -1.61 -23.69
N LYS A 238 -11.34 -2.14 -22.49
CA LYS A 238 -12.42 -3.09 -22.11
C LYS A 238 -13.76 -2.44 -21.82
N GLY A 239 -13.86 -1.09 -21.87
CA GLY A 239 -15.13 -0.39 -21.66
C GLY A 239 -15.91 -1.01 -20.50
N TYR A 240 -15.34 -1.00 -19.30
CA TYR A 240 -15.97 -1.54 -18.09
C TYR A 240 -17.30 -0.84 -17.71
N TYR A 241 -17.82 -0.06 -18.64
CA TYR A 241 -19.12 0.56 -18.50
C TYR A 241 -20.22 -0.46 -18.80
N PRO A 242 -21.05 -0.86 -17.83
CA PRO A 242 -22.28 -1.54 -18.15
C PRO A 242 -23.07 -0.63 -19.08
N LYS A 243 -23.52 -1.15 -20.23
CA LYS A 243 -24.41 -0.41 -21.14
C LYS A 243 -25.56 0.15 -20.30
N ARG A 244 -25.82 1.46 -20.42
CA ARG A 244 -27.07 2.04 -19.91
C ARG A 244 -28.20 1.32 -20.64
N ASN A 245 -29.00 0.54 -19.90
CA ASN A 245 -30.34 0.13 -20.36
C ASN A 245 -31.27 1.30 -20.12
#